data_e263943077117ef2c599c2da12f5e06f
#
_entry.id   e263943077117ef2c599c2da12f5e06f
#
_cell.length_a   1.000
_cell.length_b   1.000
_cell.length_c   1.000
_cell.angle_alpha   90.00
_cell.angle_beta   90.00
_cell.angle_gamma   90.00
#
_symmetry.space_group_name_H-M   'P 1'
#
loop_
_entity.id
_entity.type
_entity.pdbx_description
1 polymer ?
#
loop_
_entity_poly.entity_id
_entity_poly.type
_entity_poly.pdbx_seq_one_letter_code
_entity_poly.pdbx_strand_id
1 'polypeptide(L)'
;MRRLSRSALTAWAGAAALGLAAPGCAWAGAGVGGTATVEWQLPPSPTHAVQTRAQDLSGMREGRTLPAAEVLQPTLDPRLKRFTPHHARTLSGTLRLMCSDTMPALVRSWLRSFTHEYPQVHVVFGPPFEGSDAATALRDGRIDVAFVSRELKPTDVSSFRAKYGYRPTSIAVSGGSWRHFGYLDAVAVIVNPRNPVKQLTLTQLDAIFSRSHLRGDRPALTWGAVGARGAWAHRPIHVYGIKPWNGFEEFVRERVLDRAGHRGHWRKGMRFTRTVFPLAQRIAADPEGIGYTGLAFVDAGVKILALGRGAQARSPTYTNVALARYPLSRVIYANVNLRPGGQLSPVVQEFLRLILSRRGQRDVRRQGVFVPLREFQVRAALHRARLDNGG
;
A
#
# COMPACT_ATOMS: atom_id res chain seq x y z
N MET A 1 -36.97 46.84 21.88
CA MET A 1 -38.00 46.83 20.82
C MET A 1 -37.31 46.62 19.46
N ARG A 2 -37.76 45.69 18.72
CA ARG A 2 -37.68 45.26 17.34
C ARG A 2 -36.94 43.94 17.12
N ARG A 3 -37.77 42.95 16.86
CA ARG A 3 -37.49 41.64 16.28
C ARG A 3 -36.99 41.79 14.84
N LEU A 4 -36.02 41.00 14.44
CA LEU A 4 -35.77 40.59 13.05
C LEU A 4 -35.32 39.14 13.15
N SER A 5 -36.12 38.29 12.80
CA SER A 5 -36.52 37.49 11.65
C SER A 5 -35.51 36.40 11.32
N ARG A 6 -35.94 35.18 11.67
CA ARG A 6 -35.44 33.88 11.17
C ARG A 6 -35.72 33.83 9.67
N SER A 7 -34.71 33.70 8.84
CA SER A 7 -34.83 33.19 7.47
C SER A 7 -33.44 33.13 6.84
N ALA A 8 -32.77 31.97 6.94
CA ALA A 8 -31.76 31.50 5.98
C ALA A 8 -31.18 30.14 6.42
N LEU A 9 -32.08 29.18 6.66
CA LEU A 9 -31.72 27.77 6.88
C LEU A 9 -32.65 26.92 6.04
N THR A 10 -32.48 26.95 4.73
CA THR A 10 -33.08 25.95 3.82
C THR A 10 -32.43 26.11 2.47
N ALA A 11 -31.43 25.29 2.23
CA ALA A 11 -31.07 24.79 0.91
C ALA A 11 -29.75 24.01 1.03
N TRP A 12 -29.85 22.75 1.40
CA TRP A 12 -28.95 21.63 1.00
C TRP A 12 -29.43 20.34 1.68
N ALA A 13 -30.71 20.04 1.43
CA ALA A 13 -31.27 18.71 1.64
C ALA A 13 -31.75 18.22 0.28
N GLY A 14 -30.87 17.57 -0.45
CA GLY A 14 -31.14 17.04 -1.77
C GLY A 14 -30.01 16.20 -2.28
N ALA A 15 -29.42 15.36 -1.41
CA ALA A 15 -28.63 14.23 -1.86
C ALA A 15 -29.49 12.99 -1.59
N ALA A 16 -29.99 12.41 -2.67
CA ALA A 16 -30.81 11.23 -2.66
C ALA A 16 -30.25 10.17 -1.72
N ALA A 17 -30.99 9.90 -0.66
CA ALA A 17 -30.94 8.64 0.02
C ALA A 17 -31.39 7.56 -0.97
N LEU A 18 -30.50 7.08 -1.79
CA LEU A 18 -30.60 5.74 -2.33
C LEU A 18 -30.47 4.83 -1.11
N GLY A 19 -31.63 4.42 -0.62
CA GLY A 19 -31.75 3.35 0.37
C GLY A 19 -31.09 2.10 -0.20
N LEU A 20 -29.82 1.96 0.05
CA LEU A 20 -29.19 0.65 0.12
C LEU A 20 -29.71 0.04 1.42
N ALA A 21 -30.87 -0.63 1.31
CA ALA A 21 -31.25 -1.64 2.27
C ALA A 21 -30.00 -2.50 2.46
N ALA A 22 -29.43 -2.46 3.65
CA ALA A 22 -28.40 -3.41 4.02
C ALA A 22 -29.00 -4.80 3.76
N PRO A 23 -28.43 -5.61 2.87
CA PRO A 23 -28.86 -6.98 2.75
C PRO A 23 -28.63 -7.59 4.13
N GLY A 24 -29.72 -7.99 4.77
CA GLY A 24 -29.70 -8.68 6.05
C GLY A 24 -28.63 -9.76 5.97
N CYS A 25 -27.84 -9.90 7.03
CA CYS A 25 -26.89 -10.98 7.21
C CYS A 25 -27.65 -12.32 7.14
N ALA A 26 -27.90 -12.80 5.95
CA ALA A 26 -28.34 -14.15 5.74
C ALA A 26 -27.10 -15.05 5.94
N TRP A 27 -26.98 -15.60 7.13
CA TRP A 27 -26.14 -16.77 7.36
C TRP A 27 -26.73 -17.89 6.54
N ALA A 28 -26.17 -18.14 5.36
CA ALA A 28 -26.47 -19.37 4.64
C ALA A 28 -25.99 -20.52 5.50
N GLY A 29 -26.92 -21.20 6.15
CA GLY A 29 -26.64 -22.40 6.94
C GLY A 29 -25.92 -23.42 6.06
N ALA A 30 -24.72 -23.78 6.45
CA ALA A 30 -23.95 -24.80 5.79
C ALA A 30 -24.63 -26.15 5.95
N GLY A 31 -24.92 -26.80 4.82
CA GLY A 31 -25.29 -28.20 4.79
C GLY A 31 -24.15 -29.05 5.36
N VAL A 32 -24.54 -30.10 6.07
CA VAL A 32 -23.68 -31.07 6.75
C VAL A 32 -22.70 -31.68 5.74
N GLY A 33 -21.39 -31.41 5.85
CA GLY A 33 -20.38 -32.23 5.15
C GLY A 33 -19.18 -31.52 4.52
N GLY A 34 -19.00 -30.21 4.68
CA GLY A 34 -17.79 -29.54 4.18
C GLY A 34 -17.45 -28.29 5.01
N THR A 35 -16.19 -28.10 5.32
CA THR A 35 -15.72 -26.85 5.94
C THR A 35 -15.92 -25.70 4.94
N ALA A 36 -17.07 -25.02 5.06
CA ALA A 36 -17.36 -23.88 4.22
C ALA A 36 -16.48 -22.70 4.63
N THR A 37 -15.72 -22.17 3.68
CA THR A 37 -15.17 -20.81 3.82
C THR A 37 -16.33 -19.86 3.84
N VAL A 38 -16.62 -19.25 5.01
CA VAL A 38 -17.62 -18.18 5.09
C VAL A 38 -16.96 -16.93 4.52
N GLU A 39 -17.24 -16.68 3.26
CA GLU A 39 -16.83 -15.46 2.59
C GLU A 39 -17.99 -14.48 2.55
N TRP A 40 -17.78 -13.29 3.07
CA TRP A 40 -18.75 -12.23 2.92
C TRP A 40 -18.88 -11.88 1.44
N GLN A 41 -20.11 -11.79 0.94
CA GLN A 41 -20.32 -11.29 -0.41
C GLN A 41 -19.84 -9.84 -0.46
N LEU A 42 -18.73 -9.65 -1.16
CA LEU A 42 -18.14 -8.34 -1.32
C LEU A 42 -18.79 -7.64 -2.51
N PRO A 43 -19.11 -6.36 -2.39
CA PRO A 43 -19.36 -5.55 -3.56
C PRO A 43 -18.16 -5.67 -4.52
N PRO A 44 -18.35 -5.51 -5.85
CA PRO A 44 -17.23 -5.53 -6.79
C PRO A 44 -16.14 -4.58 -6.29
N SER A 45 -14.90 -5.08 -6.23
CA SER A 45 -13.78 -4.34 -5.68
C SER A 45 -13.69 -2.94 -6.30
N PRO A 46 -13.63 -1.87 -5.51
CA PRO A 46 -13.38 -0.52 -6.03
C PRO A 46 -12.14 -0.46 -6.92
N THR A 47 -11.18 -1.33 -6.66
CA THR A 47 -9.96 -1.48 -7.43
C THR A 47 -10.22 -1.95 -8.86
N HIS A 48 -11.17 -2.86 -9.06
CA HIS A 48 -11.56 -3.31 -10.40
C HIS A 48 -12.18 -2.16 -11.21
N ALA A 49 -13.07 -1.39 -10.60
CA ALA A 49 -13.66 -0.22 -11.23
C ALA A 49 -12.60 0.87 -11.53
N VAL A 50 -11.65 1.09 -10.64
CA VAL A 50 -10.52 2.02 -10.85
C VAL A 50 -9.60 1.51 -11.96
N GLN A 51 -9.32 0.22 -12.00
CA GLN A 51 -8.50 -0.39 -13.06
C GLN A 51 -9.17 -0.25 -14.42
N THR A 52 -10.45 -0.58 -14.53
CA THR A 52 -11.23 -0.42 -15.76
C THR A 52 -11.24 1.03 -16.23
N ARG A 53 -11.49 1.96 -15.33
CA ARG A 53 -11.46 3.39 -15.63
C ARG A 53 -10.08 3.89 -16.04
N ALA A 54 -9.03 3.36 -15.44
CA ALA A 54 -7.66 3.69 -15.81
C ALA A 54 -7.27 3.09 -17.17
N GLN A 55 -7.78 1.91 -17.51
CA GLN A 55 -7.63 1.31 -18.83
C GLN A 55 -8.37 2.14 -19.89
N ASP A 56 -9.57 2.58 -19.61
CA ASP A 56 -10.33 3.47 -20.49
C ASP A 56 -9.62 4.82 -20.73
N LEU A 57 -8.96 5.32 -19.68
CA LEU A 57 -8.14 6.53 -19.77
C LEU A 57 -6.78 6.28 -20.43
N SER A 58 -6.32 5.05 -20.56
CA SER A 58 -5.06 4.72 -21.24
C SER A 58 -5.10 5.07 -22.71
N GLY A 59 -6.27 4.96 -23.37
CA GLY A 59 -6.47 5.43 -24.73
C GLY A 59 -6.33 6.95 -24.89
N MET A 60 -6.60 7.73 -23.85
CA MET A 60 -6.34 9.19 -23.84
C MET A 60 -4.85 9.53 -23.72
N ARG A 61 -3.98 8.54 -23.58
CA ARG A 61 -2.52 8.66 -23.50
C ARG A 61 -1.85 8.14 -24.77
N GLU A 62 -2.55 8.16 -25.88
CA GLU A 62 -1.99 7.79 -27.17
C GLU A 62 -0.64 8.46 -27.40
N GLY A 63 0.38 7.67 -27.75
CA GLY A 63 1.77 8.10 -27.84
C GLY A 63 2.56 8.04 -26.53
N ARG A 64 1.96 7.66 -25.40
CA ARG A 64 2.59 7.51 -24.08
C ARG A 64 2.59 6.09 -23.56
N THR A 65 2.32 5.13 -24.41
CA THR A 65 2.46 3.72 -24.08
C THR A 65 3.91 3.44 -23.68
N LEU A 66 4.05 2.84 -22.50
CA LEU A 66 5.36 2.35 -22.07
C LEU A 66 5.85 1.33 -23.10
N PRO A 67 7.15 1.34 -23.43
CA PRO A 67 7.73 0.26 -24.21
C PRO A 67 7.36 -1.09 -23.60
N ALA A 68 7.03 -2.08 -24.43
CA ALA A 68 6.66 -3.41 -23.97
C ALA A 68 7.69 -4.02 -22.99
N ALA A 69 8.96 -3.67 -23.13
CA ALA A 69 10.05 -4.05 -22.23
C ALA A 69 9.91 -3.48 -20.80
N GLU A 70 9.12 -2.42 -20.61
CA GLU A 70 8.85 -1.85 -19.27
C GLU A 70 7.68 -2.52 -18.55
N VAL A 71 6.88 -3.30 -19.26
CA VAL A 71 5.79 -4.10 -18.69
C VAL A 71 6.34 -5.48 -18.31
N LEU A 72 7.18 -5.51 -17.30
CA LEU A 72 7.76 -6.77 -16.83
C LEU A 72 6.73 -7.54 -16.00
N GLN A 73 6.55 -8.83 -16.36
CA GLN A 73 5.76 -9.74 -15.54
C GLN A 73 6.54 -10.11 -14.26
N PRO A 74 5.86 -10.20 -13.11
CA PRO A 74 6.48 -10.68 -11.89
C PRO A 74 7.12 -12.06 -12.08
N THR A 75 8.33 -12.26 -11.57
CA THR A 75 9.06 -13.54 -11.64
C THR A 75 9.09 -14.22 -10.28
N LEU A 76 9.01 -15.54 -10.27
CA LEU A 76 9.14 -16.34 -9.07
C LEU A 76 10.62 -16.70 -8.82
N ASP A 77 11.12 -16.47 -7.60
CA ASP A 77 12.49 -16.86 -7.24
C ASP A 77 12.58 -18.40 -7.19
N PRO A 78 13.49 -19.03 -7.96
CA PRO A 78 13.63 -20.49 -7.98
C PRO A 78 14.08 -21.07 -6.62
N ARG A 79 14.73 -20.27 -5.78
CA ARG A 79 15.25 -20.70 -4.46
C ARG A 79 14.16 -20.76 -3.37
N LEU A 80 12.95 -20.28 -3.63
CA LEU A 80 11.85 -20.40 -2.67
C LEU A 80 11.57 -21.85 -2.34
N LYS A 81 11.55 -22.18 -1.05
CA LYS A 81 11.23 -23.54 -0.55
C LYS A 81 9.79 -23.92 -0.90
N ARG A 82 9.57 -25.20 -1.16
CA ARG A 82 8.21 -25.75 -1.33
C ARG A 82 7.48 -25.66 0.02
N PHE A 83 6.16 -25.59 -0.05
CA PHE A 83 5.35 -25.72 1.14
C PHE A 83 5.37 -27.16 1.63
N THR A 84 5.69 -27.35 2.90
CA THR A 84 5.62 -28.63 3.59
C THR A 84 4.67 -28.46 4.78
N PRO A 85 3.52 -29.12 4.81
CA PRO A 85 2.60 -29.07 5.94
C PRO A 85 3.22 -29.65 7.21
N HIS A 86 3.13 -28.92 8.34
CA HIS A 86 3.63 -29.44 9.62
C HIS A 86 2.58 -30.28 10.37
N HIS A 87 1.31 -29.99 10.18
CA HIS A 87 0.21 -30.64 10.90
C HIS A 87 -0.62 -31.58 10.03
N ALA A 88 -0.14 -31.90 8.82
CA ALA A 88 -0.86 -32.71 7.86
C ALA A 88 -2.34 -32.29 7.75
N ARG A 89 -3.24 -33.23 7.41
CA ARG A 89 -4.67 -32.95 7.28
C ARG A 89 -5.44 -32.85 8.61
N THR A 90 -4.76 -32.94 9.75
CA THR A 90 -5.40 -32.93 11.08
C THR A 90 -5.57 -31.53 11.67
N LEU A 91 -4.99 -30.49 11.02
CA LEU A 91 -5.14 -29.12 11.48
C LEU A 91 -6.60 -28.68 11.43
N SER A 92 -7.13 -28.28 12.57
CA SER A 92 -8.48 -27.74 12.71
C SER A 92 -8.46 -26.43 13.50
N GLY A 93 -9.56 -25.71 13.47
CA GLY A 93 -9.72 -24.43 14.16
C GLY A 93 -10.25 -23.35 13.23
N THR A 94 -10.21 -22.10 13.68
CA THR A 94 -10.72 -20.97 12.91
C THR A 94 -9.59 -19.99 12.54
N LEU A 95 -9.58 -19.56 11.29
CA LEU A 95 -8.74 -18.48 10.77
C LEU A 95 -9.61 -17.28 10.45
N ARG A 96 -9.48 -16.19 11.20
CA ARG A 96 -10.21 -14.95 11.00
C ARG A 96 -9.29 -13.89 10.42
N LEU A 97 -9.66 -13.32 9.30
CA LEU A 97 -8.79 -12.34 8.63
C LEU A 97 -9.58 -11.26 7.86
N MET A 98 -8.93 -10.14 7.66
CA MET A 98 -9.40 -9.02 6.84
C MET A 98 -8.25 -8.46 6.01
N CYS A 99 -8.57 -7.78 4.92
CA CYS A 99 -7.56 -7.15 4.07
C CYS A 99 -8.02 -5.77 3.55
N SER A 100 -7.03 -4.96 3.15
CA SER A 100 -7.28 -3.75 2.38
C SER A 100 -8.05 -4.04 1.09
N ASP A 101 -8.80 -3.07 0.61
CA ASP A 101 -9.64 -3.09 -0.59
C ASP A 101 -8.90 -3.51 -1.88
N THR A 102 -7.59 -3.30 -1.94
CA THR A 102 -6.75 -3.66 -3.09
C THR A 102 -6.34 -5.14 -3.14
N MET A 103 -6.62 -5.93 -2.11
CA MET A 103 -6.02 -7.26 -1.91
C MET A 103 -6.98 -8.47 -1.96
N PRO A 104 -8.31 -8.33 -2.04
CA PRO A 104 -9.21 -9.48 -1.85
C PRO A 104 -8.92 -10.64 -2.81
N ALA A 105 -8.60 -10.34 -4.07
CA ALA A 105 -8.30 -11.37 -5.06
C ALA A 105 -7.07 -12.22 -4.70
N LEU A 106 -6.02 -11.59 -4.18
CA LEU A 106 -4.81 -12.28 -3.72
C LEU A 106 -5.10 -13.12 -2.46
N VAL A 107 -5.77 -12.52 -1.47
CA VAL A 107 -6.10 -13.22 -0.22
C VAL A 107 -6.99 -14.43 -0.50
N ARG A 108 -8.01 -14.31 -1.35
CA ARG A 108 -8.84 -15.45 -1.80
C ARG A 108 -8.01 -16.54 -2.47
N SER A 109 -7.00 -16.18 -3.27
CA SER A 109 -6.11 -17.18 -3.88
C SER A 109 -5.32 -17.94 -2.83
N TRP A 110 -4.79 -17.26 -1.84
CA TRP A 110 -4.12 -17.90 -0.71
C TRP A 110 -5.06 -18.77 0.12
N LEU A 111 -6.29 -18.30 0.38
CA LEU A 111 -7.28 -19.07 1.12
C LEU A 111 -7.69 -20.34 0.39
N ARG A 112 -7.91 -20.28 -0.93
CA ARG A 112 -8.16 -21.50 -1.74
C ARG A 112 -7.01 -22.50 -1.63
N SER A 113 -5.77 -22.03 -1.71
CA SER A 113 -4.59 -22.88 -1.54
C SER A 113 -4.52 -23.47 -0.12
N PHE A 114 -4.91 -22.71 0.90
CA PHE A 114 -4.88 -23.12 2.29
C PHE A 114 -5.99 -24.11 2.64
N THR A 115 -7.24 -23.83 2.28
CA THR A 115 -8.37 -24.71 2.57
C THR A 115 -8.31 -26.02 1.78
N HIS A 116 -7.66 -26.04 0.62
CA HIS A 116 -7.36 -27.29 -0.10
C HIS A 116 -6.41 -28.17 0.71
N GLU A 117 -5.43 -27.58 1.39
CA GLU A 117 -4.46 -28.31 2.21
C GLU A 117 -5.03 -28.69 3.58
N TYR A 118 -5.83 -27.82 4.18
CA TYR A 118 -6.41 -27.96 5.51
C TYR A 118 -7.94 -27.82 5.48
N PRO A 119 -8.65 -28.83 4.97
CA PRO A 119 -10.10 -28.75 4.79
C PRO A 119 -10.91 -28.66 6.09
N GLN A 120 -10.31 -28.96 7.24
CA GLN A 120 -10.96 -28.89 8.56
C GLN A 120 -10.82 -27.49 9.21
N VAL A 121 -10.07 -26.56 8.60
CA VAL A 121 -9.96 -25.21 9.12
C VAL A 121 -11.14 -24.37 8.65
N HIS A 122 -11.87 -23.81 9.62
CA HIS A 122 -12.91 -22.83 9.34
C HIS A 122 -12.30 -21.46 9.05
N VAL A 123 -12.62 -20.87 7.91
CA VAL A 123 -12.09 -19.55 7.51
C VAL A 123 -13.19 -18.49 7.58
N VAL A 124 -12.92 -17.41 8.31
CA VAL A 124 -13.77 -16.22 8.35
C VAL A 124 -13.01 -15.07 7.70
N PHE A 125 -13.41 -14.75 6.47
CA PHE A 125 -12.82 -13.65 5.71
C PHE A 125 -13.77 -12.46 5.69
N GLY A 126 -13.44 -11.43 6.46
CA GLY A 126 -14.23 -10.20 6.54
C GLY A 126 -14.17 -9.37 5.26
N PRO A 127 -15.12 -8.42 5.11
CA PRO A 127 -15.14 -7.52 3.97
C PRO A 127 -13.85 -6.71 3.87
N PRO A 128 -13.47 -6.27 2.67
CA PRO A 128 -12.31 -5.40 2.51
C PRO A 128 -12.63 -4.03 3.11
N PHE A 129 -11.73 -3.56 3.94
CA PHE A 129 -11.81 -2.25 4.56
C PHE A 129 -10.55 -1.45 4.27
N GLU A 130 -10.58 -0.18 4.62
CA GLU A 130 -9.35 0.57 4.75
C GLU A 130 -8.43 -0.06 5.81
N GLY A 131 -7.12 0.04 5.60
CA GLY A 131 -6.14 -0.63 6.45
C GLY A 131 -6.24 -0.33 7.96
N SER A 132 -6.83 0.82 8.34
CA SER A 132 -7.07 1.18 9.75
C SER A 132 -8.17 0.35 10.41
N ASP A 133 -9.19 -0.07 9.66
CA ASP A 133 -10.27 -0.90 10.19
C ASP A 133 -9.76 -2.31 10.50
N ALA A 134 -8.94 -2.87 9.62
CA ALA A 134 -8.28 -4.15 9.87
C ALA A 134 -7.31 -4.08 11.08
N ALA A 135 -6.57 -2.96 11.24
CA ALA A 135 -5.72 -2.75 12.39
C ALA A 135 -6.53 -2.67 13.70
N THR A 136 -7.68 -2.00 13.67
CA THR A 136 -8.62 -1.93 14.80
C THR A 136 -9.20 -3.31 15.13
N ALA A 137 -9.63 -4.07 14.12
CA ALA A 137 -10.16 -5.42 14.33
C ALA A 137 -9.10 -6.38 14.92
N LEU A 138 -7.83 -6.25 14.50
CA LEU A 138 -6.72 -6.99 15.08
C LEU A 138 -6.48 -6.62 16.54
N ARG A 139 -6.45 -5.31 16.84
CA ARG A 139 -6.34 -4.80 18.22
C ARG A 139 -7.45 -5.34 19.11
N ASP A 140 -8.66 -5.39 18.58
CA ASP A 140 -9.83 -5.83 19.35
C ASP A 140 -9.91 -7.37 19.51
N GLY A 141 -9.04 -8.11 18.82
CA GLY A 141 -9.03 -9.58 18.84
C GLY A 141 -10.15 -10.22 18.02
N ARG A 142 -10.78 -9.43 17.14
CA ARG A 142 -11.84 -9.92 16.24
C ARG A 142 -11.30 -10.72 15.06
N ILE A 143 -10.05 -10.48 14.69
CA ILE A 143 -9.34 -11.20 13.63
C ILE A 143 -7.95 -11.64 14.10
N ASP A 144 -7.40 -12.64 13.44
CA ASP A 144 -6.09 -13.21 13.71
C ASP A 144 -5.00 -12.59 12.80
N VAL A 145 -5.39 -12.21 11.56
CA VAL A 145 -4.49 -11.63 10.57
C VAL A 145 -5.15 -10.41 9.90
N ALA A 146 -4.44 -9.29 9.93
CA ALA A 146 -4.81 -8.08 9.20
C ALA A 146 -3.84 -7.84 8.03
N PHE A 147 -4.31 -7.99 6.78
CA PHE A 147 -3.51 -7.65 5.62
C PHE A 147 -3.64 -6.17 5.29
N VAL A 148 -2.53 -5.46 5.37
CA VAL A 148 -2.47 -4.03 5.12
C VAL A 148 -1.43 -3.73 4.06
N SER A 149 -1.78 -2.85 3.15
CA SER A 149 -0.99 -2.46 1.97
C SER A 149 0.05 -1.37 2.24
N ARG A 150 0.34 -1.09 3.50
CA ARG A 150 1.29 -0.11 4.01
C ARG A 150 1.78 -0.52 5.39
N GLU A 151 2.71 0.21 5.94
CA GLU A 151 3.01 0.10 7.38
C GLU A 151 1.78 0.53 8.21
N LEU A 152 1.65 -0.05 9.41
CA LEU A 152 0.65 0.42 10.36
C LEU A 152 0.95 1.87 10.76
N LYS A 153 -0.08 2.70 10.84
CA LYS A 153 0.05 4.09 11.29
C LYS A 153 0.58 4.15 12.73
N PRO A 154 1.28 5.20 13.11
CA PRO A 154 1.66 5.41 14.52
C PRO A 154 0.48 5.27 15.49
N THR A 155 -0.71 5.73 15.10
CA THR A 155 -1.95 5.60 15.87
C THR A 155 -2.43 4.14 16.00
N ASP A 156 -2.32 3.33 14.93
CA ASP A 156 -2.65 1.91 14.98
C ASP A 156 -1.72 1.18 15.97
N VAL A 157 -0.42 1.48 15.89
CA VAL A 157 0.61 0.89 16.76
C VAL A 157 0.44 1.34 18.21
N SER A 158 0.18 2.63 18.46
CA SER A 158 0.02 3.16 19.83
C SER A 158 -1.22 2.59 20.50
N SER A 159 -2.35 2.51 19.78
CA SER A 159 -3.60 1.94 20.33
C SER A 159 -3.47 0.44 20.60
N PHE A 160 -2.77 -0.30 19.75
CA PHE A 160 -2.49 -1.71 19.98
C PHE A 160 -1.57 -1.89 21.21
N ARG A 161 -0.50 -1.07 21.32
CA ARG A 161 0.42 -1.10 22.45
C ARG A 161 -0.27 -0.72 23.76
N ALA A 162 -1.18 0.22 23.74
CA ALA A 162 -1.97 0.59 24.92
C ALA A 162 -2.76 -0.60 25.46
N LYS A 163 -3.30 -1.45 24.58
CA LYS A 163 -4.07 -2.65 24.97
C LYS A 163 -3.21 -3.82 25.43
N TYR A 164 -2.10 -4.10 24.72
CA TYR A 164 -1.33 -5.33 24.89
C TYR A 164 0.03 -5.16 25.56
N GLY A 165 0.50 -3.92 25.74
CA GLY A 165 1.84 -3.61 26.27
C GLY A 165 2.99 -3.75 25.25
N TYR A 166 2.73 -4.29 24.05
CA TYR A 166 3.72 -4.47 22.96
C TYR A 166 3.14 -4.09 21.60
N ARG A 167 4.01 -4.02 20.59
CA ARG A 167 3.63 -3.64 19.22
C ARG A 167 3.11 -4.86 18.45
N PRO A 168 2.16 -4.67 17.50
CA PRO A 168 1.79 -5.75 16.58
C PRO A 168 3.00 -6.15 15.73
N THR A 169 3.05 -7.39 15.30
CA THR A 169 4.10 -7.88 14.40
C THR A 169 3.64 -7.75 12.96
N SER A 170 4.38 -6.96 12.17
CA SER A 170 4.17 -6.80 10.73
C SER A 170 5.14 -7.70 9.97
N ILE A 171 4.60 -8.60 9.16
CA ILE A 171 5.30 -9.62 8.39
C ILE A 171 5.10 -9.29 6.91
N ALA A 172 6.18 -9.04 6.17
CA ALA A 172 6.09 -8.81 4.73
C ALA A 172 5.66 -10.09 4.02
N VAL A 173 4.60 -10.06 3.22
CA VAL A 173 4.06 -11.23 2.53
C VAL A 173 4.06 -11.11 1.01
N SER A 174 4.15 -9.88 0.51
CA SER A 174 4.29 -9.57 -0.91
C SER A 174 4.85 -8.15 -1.09
N GLY A 175 5.51 -7.87 -2.20
CA GLY A 175 5.68 -6.49 -2.66
C GLY A 175 4.35 -5.90 -3.10
N GLY A 176 4.30 -4.58 -3.26
CA GLY A 176 3.24 -3.91 -4.00
C GLY A 176 3.34 -4.21 -5.50
N SER A 177 2.74 -3.38 -6.34
CA SER A 177 2.92 -3.49 -7.79
C SER A 177 4.06 -2.59 -8.27
N TRP A 178 4.56 -2.86 -9.47
CA TRP A 178 5.59 -2.01 -10.08
C TRP A 178 4.96 -0.87 -10.88
N ARG A 179 4.13 -1.17 -11.85
CA ARG A 179 3.43 -0.20 -12.72
C ARG A 179 2.06 -0.73 -13.08
N HIS A 180 1.14 -0.79 -12.12
CA HIS A 180 -0.18 -1.33 -12.35
C HIS A 180 -1.25 -0.36 -11.86
N PHE A 181 -2.09 0.12 -12.78
CA PHE A 181 -3.17 1.05 -12.46
C PHE A 181 -4.15 0.50 -11.42
N GLY A 182 -4.52 1.35 -10.46
CA GLY A 182 -5.50 0.99 -9.44
C GLY A 182 -5.00 0.08 -8.34
N TYR A 183 -3.69 -0.23 -8.33
CA TYR A 183 -3.06 -1.05 -7.30
C TYR A 183 -1.94 -0.28 -6.59
N LEU A 184 -1.21 -0.98 -5.74
CA LEU A 184 -0.19 -0.45 -4.86
C LEU A 184 1.16 -0.31 -5.57
N ASP A 185 1.20 0.41 -6.67
CA ASP A 185 2.44 0.65 -7.39
C ASP A 185 3.41 1.53 -6.59
N ALA A 186 4.70 1.39 -6.90
CA ALA A 186 5.73 2.24 -6.34
C ALA A 186 5.42 3.70 -6.66
N VAL A 187 5.78 4.61 -5.74
CA VAL A 187 5.55 6.04 -5.93
C VAL A 187 6.77 6.68 -6.56
N ALA A 188 6.58 7.34 -7.70
CA ALA A 188 7.61 8.12 -8.37
C ALA A 188 7.61 9.57 -7.88
N VAL A 189 8.80 10.11 -7.64
CA VAL A 189 9.02 11.55 -7.53
C VAL A 189 9.39 12.06 -8.92
N ILE A 190 8.63 13.03 -9.42
CA ILE A 190 8.72 13.51 -10.79
C ILE A 190 8.99 15.01 -10.86
N VAL A 191 9.74 15.40 -11.88
CA VAL A 191 10.05 16.81 -12.22
C VAL A 191 9.90 17.02 -13.73
N ASN A 192 9.87 18.27 -14.14
CA ASN A 192 9.94 18.61 -15.57
C ASN A 192 11.25 18.06 -16.19
N PRO A 193 11.26 17.58 -17.44
CA PRO A 193 12.46 17.07 -18.11
C PRO A 193 13.62 18.09 -18.19
N ARG A 194 13.31 19.40 -18.23
CA ARG A 194 14.31 20.48 -18.26
C ARG A 194 15.04 20.67 -16.94
N ASN A 195 14.49 20.17 -15.83
CA ASN A 195 15.12 20.28 -14.51
C ASN A 195 16.44 19.51 -14.47
N PRO A 196 17.57 20.10 -14.06
CA PRO A 196 18.87 19.41 -14.07
C PRO A 196 19.04 18.37 -12.95
N VAL A 197 18.23 18.43 -11.89
CA VAL A 197 18.31 17.51 -10.75
C VAL A 197 18.00 16.08 -11.21
N LYS A 198 18.83 15.12 -10.83
CA LYS A 198 18.68 13.71 -11.19
C LYS A 198 18.30 12.82 -10.02
N GLN A 199 18.59 13.26 -8.81
CA GLN A 199 18.36 12.49 -7.58
C GLN A 199 18.09 13.40 -6.40
N LEU A 200 17.33 12.91 -5.42
CA LEU A 200 17.08 13.56 -4.13
C LEU A 200 17.13 12.54 -3.01
N THR A 201 17.56 12.97 -1.82
CA THR A 201 17.42 12.18 -0.60
C THR A 201 16.03 12.36 0.01
N LEU A 202 15.62 11.44 0.90
CA LEU A 202 14.37 11.64 1.66
C LEU A 202 14.41 12.90 2.54
N THR A 203 15.60 13.30 3.01
CA THR A 203 15.79 14.54 3.78
C THR A 203 15.53 15.76 2.90
N GLN A 204 16.05 15.78 1.66
CA GLN A 204 15.76 16.85 0.71
C GLN A 204 14.29 16.87 0.27
N LEU A 205 13.64 15.69 0.14
CA LEU A 205 12.20 15.64 -0.12
C LEU A 205 11.39 16.23 1.05
N ASP A 206 11.77 15.92 2.30
CA ASP A 206 11.15 16.55 3.48
C ASP A 206 11.36 18.06 3.46
N ALA A 207 12.56 18.55 3.14
CA ALA A 207 12.85 19.98 3.02
C ALA A 207 12.01 20.69 1.95
N ILE A 208 11.66 20.00 0.86
CA ILE A 208 10.83 20.51 -0.25
C ILE A 208 9.35 20.47 0.11
N PHE A 209 8.86 19.31 0.55
CA PHE A 209 7.43 19.01 0.68
C PHE A 209 6.84 19.35 2.04
N SER A 210 7.67 19.42 3.09
CA SER A 210 7.22 19.59 4.47
C SER A 210 7.32 21.03 4.94
N ARG A 211 6.51 21.37 5.95
CA ARG A 211 6.73 22.55 6.82
C ARG A 211 7.26 22.15 8.20
N SER A 212 7.29 20.86 8.48
CA SER A 212 7.71 20.34 9.81
C SER A 212 9.19 20.03 9.86
N HIS A 213 9.81 19.73 8.71
CA HIS A 213 11.24 19.43 8.54
C HIS A 213 11.79 18.42 9.57
N LEU A 214 11.03 17.34 9.82
CA LEU A 214 11.36 16.34 10.85
C LEU A 214 12.64 15.56 10.54
N ARG A 215 13.18 15.68 9.30
CA ARG A 215 14.46 15.08 8.91
C ARG A 215 15.66 16.01 9.10
N GLY A 216 15.42 17.23 9.58
CA GLY A 216 16.47 18.13 10.06
C GLY A 216 17.03 19.14 9.07
N ASP A 217 16.63 19.10 7.79
CA ASP A 217 17.08 20.11 6.81
C ASP A 217 16.26 21.41 6.91
N ARG A 218 16.88 22.51 6.44
CA ARG A 218 16.20 23.79 6.26
C ARG A 218 15.22 23.71 5.09
N PRO A 219 14.16 24.55 5.06
CA PRO A 219 13.24 24.63 3.93
C PRO A 219 13.97 24.84 2.61
N ALA A 220 13.71 23.95 1.63
CA ALA A 220 14.23 24.12 0.27
C ALA A 220 13.20 24.89 -0.58
N LEU A 221 13.45 26.17 -0.79
CA LEU A 221 12.57 27.05 -1.56
C LEU A 221 13.00 27.19 -3.03
N THR A 222 14.29 26.99 -3.30
CA THR A 222 14.89 27.04 -4.64
C THR A 222 15.58 25.74 -4.98
N TRP A 223 15.76 25.51 -6.27
CA TRP A 223 16.46 24.32 -6.77
C TRP A 223 17.93 24.27 -6.35
N GLY A 224 18.54 25.44 -6.08
CA GLY A 224 19.90 25.51 -5.54
C GLY A 224 20.03 24.91 -4.14
N ALA A 225 19.01 25.03 -3.30
CA ALA A 225 19.00 24.41 -1.96
C ALA A 225 19.13 22.87 -1.99
N VAL A 226 18.81 22.25 -3.15
CA VAL A 226 18.94 20.79 -3.34
C VAL A 226 20.02 20.40 -4.36
N GLY A 227 20.90 21.35 -4.70
CA GLY A 227 22.12 21.08 -5.47
C GLY A 227 22.08 21.45 -6.95
N ALA A 228 21.06 22.12 -7.44
CA ALA A 228 21.08 22.69 -8.79
C ALA A 228 22.08 23.88 -8.84
N ARG A 229 22.71 24.05 -10.00
CA ARG A 229 23.75 25.07 -10.22
C ARG A 229 23.37 26.03 -11.36
N GLY A 230 24.18 27.10 -11.51
CA GLY A 230 23.97 28.12 -12.53
C GLY A 230 22.60 28.77 -12.43
N ALA A 231 21.98 29.10 -13.55
CA ALA A 231 20.66 29.75 -13.59
C ALA A 231 19.55 28.98 -12.84
N TRP A 232 19.71 27.68 -12.65
CA TRP A 232 18.76 26.86 -11.91
C TRP A 232 18.85 27.03 -10.39
N ALA A 233 19.97 27.49 -9.85
CA ALA A 233 20.15 27.64 -8.41
C ALA A 233 19.14 28.62 -7.79
N HIS A 234 18.76 29.66 -8.53
CA HIS A 234 17.87 30.72 -8.05
C HIS A 234 16.38 30.47 -8.40
N ARG A 235 16.08 29.45 -9.21
CA ARG A 235 14.70 29.15 -9.60
C ARG A 235 13.91 28.60 -8.42
N PRO A 236 12.65 29.04 -8.21
CA PRO A 236 11.80 28.54 -7.15
C PRO A 236 11.44 27.08 -7.36
N ILE A 237 11.04 26.39 -6.29
CA ILE A 237 10.45 25.06 -6.37
C ILE A 237 8.94 25.17 -6.26
N HIS A 238 8.22 24.82 -7.31
CA HIS A 238 6.77 24.70 -7.32
C HIS A 238 6.36 23.29 -6.93
N VAL A 239 5.67 23.15 -5.80
CA VAL A 239 5.37 21.85 -5.19
C VAL A 239 3.96 21.42 -5.54
N TYR A 240 3.83 20.23 -6.12
CA TYR A 240 2.58 19.60 -6.49
C TYR A 240 2.36 18.32 -5.69
N GLY A 241 1.11 18.00 -5.38
CA GLY A 241 0.77 16.77 -4.70
C GLY A 241 -0.67 16.34 -4.89
N ILE A 242 -0.99 15.23 -4.30
CA ILE A 242 -2.35 14.70 -4.27
C ILE A 242 -3.01 15.19 -2.99
N LYS A 243 -4.29 15.58 -3.07
CA LYS A 243 -5.06 16.05 -1.93
C LYS A 243 -4.99 15.04 -0.77
N PRO A 244 -4.85 15.49 0.49
CA PRO A 244 -4.92 14.62 1.67
C PRO A 244 -6.12 13.67 1.64
N TRP A 245 -5.98 12.52 2.28
CA TRP A 245 -6.91 11.38 2.29
C TRP A 245 -6.87 10.49 1.04
N ASN A 246 -5.86 10.66 0.21
CA ASN A 246 -5.55 9.72 -0.87
C ASN A 246 -4.44 8.76 -0.41
N GLY A 247 -4.54 7.48 -0.72
CA GLY A 247 -3.56 6.47 -0.31
C GLY A 247 -2.13 6.71 -0.82
N PHE A 248 -1.95 7.44 -1.93
CA PHE A 248 -0.62 7.88 -2.39
C PHE A 248 -0.08 9.02 -1.52
N GLU A 249 -0.93 9.99 -1.19
CA GLU A 249 -0.57 11.09 -0.30
C GLU A 249 -0.16 10.55 1.06
N GLU A 250 -1.00 9.72 1.66
CA GLU A 250 -0.74 9.15 2.98
C GLU A 250 0.58 8.36 3.00
N PHE A 251 0.82 7.52 2.00
CA PHE A 251 2.06 6.76 1.89
C PHE A 251 3.30 7.67 1.78
N VAL A 252 3.25 8.72 0.93
CA VAL A 252 4.39 9.64 0.79
C VAL A 252 4.60 10.44 2.06
N ARG A 253 3.53 10.92 2.71
CA ARG A 253 3.62 11.63 3.97
C ARG A 253 4.29 10.76 5.04
N GLU A 254 3.85 9.51 5.19
CA GLU A 254 4.41 8.57 6.18
C GLU A 254 5.89 8.24 5.88
N ARG A 255 6.24 8.05 4.61
CA ARG A 255 7.60 7.68 4.21
C ARG A 255 8.58 8.83 4.19
N VAL A 256 8.13 10.02 3.87
CA VAL A 256 9.00 11.20 3.64
C VAL A 256 8.92 12.17 4.80
N LEU A 257 7.71 12.53 5.27
CA LEU A 257 7.50 13.61 6.23
C LEU A 257 7.43 13.13 7.69
N ASP A 258 6.80 11.98 7.94
CA ASP A 258 6.68 11.44 9.30
C ASP A 258 8.02 10.88 9.78
N ARG A 259 8.36 11.10 11.06
CA ARG A 259 9.59 10.56 11.65
C ARG A 259 9.46 10.38 13.17
N ALA A 260 10.00 9.27 13.66
CA ALA A 260 10.10 8.97 15.11
C ALA A 260 8.75 9.08 15.87
N GLY A 261 7.65 8.72 15.22
CA GLY A 261 6.31 8.81 15.80
C GLY A 261 5.64 10.17 15.66
N HIS A 262 6.34 11.17 15.15
CA HIS A 262 5.79 12.50 14.88
C HIS A 262 5.23 12.58 13.47
N ARG A 263 4.04 13.19 13.36
CA ARG A 263 3.39 13.43 12.08
C ARG A 263 3.98 14.67 11.40
N GLY A 264 4.41 14.51 10.14
CA GLY A 264 4.83 15.61 9.30
C GLY A 264 3.65 16.30 8.64
N HIS A 265 3.85 17.57 8.30
CA HIS A 265 2.81 18.40 7.69
C HIS A 265 3.28 18.92 6.34
N TRP A 266 2.39 18.89 5.36
CA TRP A 266 2.66 19.43 4.03
C TRP A 266 2.97 20.93 4.05
N ARG A 267 3.84 21.35 3.15
CA ARG A 267 4.23 22.75 2.96
C ARG A 267 3.01 23.61 2.62
N LYS A 268 2.94 24.80 3.19
CA LYS A 268 1.94 25.81 2.79
C LYS A 268 2.16 26.22 1.32
N GLY A 269 1.09 26.47 0.59
CA GLY A 269 1.16 26.83 -0.83
C GLY A 269 1.41 25.66 -1.80
N MET A 270 1.41 24.41 -1.32
CA MET A 270 1.47 23.24 -2.17
C MET A 270 0.21 23.14 -3.06
N ARG A 271 0.42 22.88 -4.35
CA ARG A 271 -0.66 22.80 -5.35
C ARG A 271 -1.21 21.38 -5.40
N PHE A 272 -2.35 21.16 -4.77
CA PHE A 272 -2.97 19.83 -4.71
C PHE A 272 -3.87 19.54 -5.91
N THR A 273 -3.79 18.32 -6.42
CA THR A 273 -4.75 17.72 -7.35
C THR A 273 -5.71 16.81 -6.62
N ARG A 274 -6.96 16.67 -7.10
CA ARG A 274 -7.94 15.74 -6.49
C ARG A 274 -7.59 14.28 -6.71
N THR A 275 -6.95 13.98 -7.84
CA THR A 275 -6.58 12.64 -8.28
C THR A 275 -5.14 12.60 -8.77
N VAL A 276 -4.63 11.43 -9.01
CA VAL A 276 -3.27 11.20 -9.53
C VAL A 276 -3.09 11.60 -11.00
N PHE A 277 -4.18 11.60 -11.77
CA PHE A 277 -4.14 11.72 -13.23
C PHE A 277 -3.55 13.04 -13.78
N PRO A 278 -3.95 14.22 -13.30
CA PRO A 278 -3.47 15.47 -13.89
C PRO A 278 -2.07 15.88 -13.42
N LEU A 279 -1.49 15.18 -12.46
CA LEU A 279 -0.28 15.64 -11.77
C LEU A 279 0.95 15.61 -12.69
N ALA A 280 1.14 14.53 -13.44
CA ALA A 280 2.24 14.44 -14.39
C ALA A 280 2.16 15.52 -15.47
N GLN A 281 0.97 15.79 -16.00
CA GLN A 281 0.75 16.82 -17.01
C GLN A 281 1.05 18.23 -16.48
N ARG A 282 0.65 18.52 -15.23
CA ARG A 282 0.95 19.83 -14.60
C ARG A 282 2.45 20.04 -14.43
N ILE A 283 3.18 19.00 -14.05
CA ILE A 283 4.64 19.06 -13.89
C ILE A 283 5.32 19.15 -15.26
N ALA A 284 4.81 18.45 -16.27
CA ALA A 284 5.30 18.58 -17.63
C ALA A 284 5.20 20.01 -18.18
N ALA A 285 4.17 20.76 -17.77
CA ALA A 285 3.95 22.15 -18.16
C ALA A 285 4.71 23.18 -17.29
N ASP A 286 5.27 22.78 -16.15
CA ASP A 286 5.94 23.68 -15.19
C ASP A 286 7.42 23.29 -15.05
N PRO A 287 8.37 24.05 -15.64
CA PRO A 287 9.80 23.76 -15.54
C PRO A 287 10.31 23.67 -14.09
N GLU A 288 9.77 24.45 -13.18
CA GLU A 288 10.12 24.49 -11.75
C GLU A 288 9.35 23.47 -10.90
N GLY A 289 8.47 22.68 -11.53
CA GLY A 289 7.56 21.75 -10.86
C GLY A 289 8.26 20.50 -10.32
N ILE A 290 7.85 20.11 -9.11
CA ILE A 290 8.12 18.79 -8.52
C ILE A 290 6.84 18.23 -7.91
N GLY A 291 6.66 16.90 -7.98
CA GLY A 291 5.55 16.23 -7.34
C GLY A 291 5.78 14.73 -7.23
N TYR A 292 4.74 14.03 -6.81
CA TYR A 292 4.78 12.58 -6.67
C TYR A 292 3.48 11.95 -7.18
N THR A 293 3.61 10.79 -7.82
CA THR A 293 2.46 10.01 -8.30
C THR A 293 2.80 8.53 -8.31
N GLY A 294 1.80 7.65 -8.46
CA GLY A 294 2.07 6.24 -8.70
C GLY A 294 2.85 6.04 -10.01
N LEU A 295 3.75 5.08 -10.01
CA LEU A 295 4.65 4.84 -11.16
C LEU A 295 3.87 4.50 -12.43
N ALA A 296 2.68 3.89 -12.32
CA ALA A 296 1.81 3.60 -13.45
C ALA A 296 1.20 4.87 -14.10
N PHE A 297 1.22 6.01 -13.39
CA PHE A 297 0.67 7.28 -13.88
C PHE A 297 1.75 8.22 -14.45
N VAL A 298 2.99 7.78 -14.50
CA VAL A 298 4.09 8.52 -15.09
C VAL A 298 4.07 8.32 -16.59
N ASP A 299 4.15 9.43 -17.33
CA ASP A 299 4.25 9.46 -18.78
C ASP A 299 5.58 10.05 -19.27
N ALA A 300 5.78 10.09 -20.59
CA ALA A 300 7.01 10.58 -21.22
C ALA A 300 7.26 12.10 -21.04
N GLY A 301 6.25 12.86 -20.58
CA GLY A 301 6.35 14.31 -20.39
C GLY A 301 7.06 14.72 -19.10
N VAL A 302 7.49 13.79 -18.25
CA VAL A 302 8.15 14.08 -16.98
C VAL A 302 9.38 13.19 -16.77
N LYS A 303 10.29 13.68 -15.94
CA LYS A 303 11.49 12.94 -15.52
C LYS A 303 11.31 12.39 -14.10
N ILE A 304 11.60 11.10 -13.92
CA ILE A 304 11.61 10.46 -12.61
C ILE A 304 12.97 10.68 -11.94
N LEU A 305 12.95 11.07 -10.68
CA LEU A 305 14.17 11.21 -9.87
C LEU A 305 14.53 9.89 -9.20
N ALA A 306 15.82 9.59 -9.16
CA ALA A 306 16.34 8.56 -8.28
C ALA A 306 16.30 9.05 -6.82
N LEU A 307 16.09 8.13 -5.87
CA LEU A 307 16.06 8.46 -4.44
C LEU A 307 17.28 7.88 -3.72
N GLY A 308 18.01 8.76 -3.03
CA GLY A 308 19.25 8.46 -2.34
C GLY A 308 20.35 9.46 -2.65
N ARG A 309 21.58 9.13 -2.29
CA ARG A 309 22.76 9.97 -2.51
C ARG A 309 23.81 9.22 -3.33
N GLY A 310 24.33 9.85 -4.39
CA GLY A 310 25.42 9.32 -5.22
C GLY A 310 25.12 7.91 -5.73
N ALA A 311 26.06 7.00 -5.61
CA ALA A 311 25.93 5.61 -6.05
C ALA A 311 24.86 4.80 -5.30
N GLN A 312 24.39 5.28 -4.15
CA GLN A 312 23.32 4.63 -3.38
C GLN A 312 21.91 5.08 -3.84
N ALA A 313 21.81 6.08 -4.70
CA ALA A 313 20.53 6.49 -5.26
C ALA A 313 19.92 5.36 -6.11
N ARG A 314 18.62 5.15 -5.98
CA ARG A 314 17.88 4.10 -6.68
C ARG A 314 16.73 4.71 -7.48
N SER A 315 16.70 4.40 -8.76
CA SER A 315 15.51 4.65 -9.61
C SER A 315 14.48 3.54 -9.41
N PRO A 316 13.19 3.81 -9.66
CA PRO A 316 12.12 2.82 -9.48
C PRO A 316 12.07 1.81 -10.64
N THR A 317 13.19 1.16 -10.94
CA THR A 317 13.22 0.02 -11.85
C THR A 317 12.50 -1.17 -11.25
N TYR A 318 12.04 -2.10 -12.09
CA TYR A 318 11.41 -3.33 -11.60
C TYR A 318 12.23 -4.01 -10.51
N THR A 319 13.52 -4.21 -10.74
CA THR A 319 14.42 -4.85 -9.78
C THR A 319 14.51 -4.08 -8.47
N ASN A 320 14.65 -2.76 -8.50
CA ASN A 320 14.74 -1.97 -7.29
C ASN A 320 13.43 -1.95 -6.48
N VAL A 321 12.29 -1.98 -7.17
CA VAL A 321 10.97 -2.08 -6.54
C VAL A 321 10.73 -3.48 -5.97
N ALA A 322 11.00 -4.52 -6.76
CA ALA A 322 10.83 -5.92 -6.34
C ALA A 322 11.70 -6.30 -5.13
N LEU A 323 12.89 -5.72 -5.04
CA LEU A 323 13.82 -5.95 -3.93
C LEU A 323 13.61 -4.96 -2.78
N ALA A 324 12.59 -4.09 -2.84
CA ALA A 324 12.34 -2.99 -1.91
C ALA A 324 13.58 -2.08 -1.68
N ARG A 325 14.46 -1.97 -2.68
CA ARG A 325 15.64 -1.08 -2.65
C ARG A 325 15.31 0.36 -2.98
N TYR A 326 14.24 0.58 -3.75
CA TYR A 326 13.73 1.92 -4.01
C TYR A 326 12.94 2.41 -2.78
N PRO A 327 13.25 3.58 -2.19
CA PRO A 327 12.67 3.99 -0.89
C PRO A 327 11.16 4.13 -0.86
N LEU A 328 10.53 4.40 -2.01
CA LEU A 328 9.08 4.52 -2.13
C LEU A 328 8.44 3.29 -2.80
N SER A 329 9.07 2.12 -2.67
CA SER A 329 8.42 0.84 -2.96
C SER A 329 7.37 0.52 -1.91
N ARG A 330 6.28 -0.11 -2.33
CA ARG A 330 5.25 -0.60 -1.40
C ARG A 330 5.49 -2.07 -1.04
N VAL A 331 5.06 -2.42 0.16
CA VAL A 331 5.10 -3.79 0.68
C VAL A 331 3.76 -4.09 1.32
N ILE A 332 3.28 -5.29 1.12
CA ILE A 332 2.07 -5.81 1.75
C ILE A 332 2.48 -6.55 3.01
N TYR A 333 1.82 -6.24 4.10
CA TYR A 333 2.08 -6.84 5.41
C TYR A 333 0.88 -7.65 5.90
N ALA A 334 1.16 -8.84 6.42
CA ALA A 334 0.31 -9.54 7.37
C ALA A 334 0.66 -9.03 8.78
N ASN A 335 -0.29 -8.40 9.44
CA ASN A 335 -0.12 -7.93 10.81
C ASN A 335 -0.83 -8.90 11.75
N VAL A 336 -0.12 -9.33 12.79
CA VAL A 336 -0.58 -10.33 13.74
C VAL A 336 -0.31 -9.90 15.18
N ASN A 337 -1.10 -10.46 16.09
CA ASN A 337 -0.87 -10.30 17.53
C ASN A 337 0.09 -11.40 18.03
N LEU A 338 1.40 -11.16 17.87
CA LEU A 338 2.45 -12.05 18.34
C LEU A 338 3.06 -11.50 19.63
N ARG A 339 2.72 -12.10 20.77
CA ARG A 339 3.25 -11.72 22.08
C ARG A 339 4.77 -11.93 22.13
N PRO A 340 5.54 -11.05 22.80
CA PRO A 340 6.95 -11.29 23.09
C PRO A 340 7.16 -12.67 23.77
N GLY A 341 8.08 -13.49 23.27
CA GLY A 341 8.30 -14.87 23.74
C GLY A 341 7.23 -15.89 23.35
N GLY A 342 6.06 -15.47 22.84
CA GLY A 342 4.98 -16.37 22.47
C GLY A 342 5.05 -16.88 21.04
N GLN A 343 4.05 -17.69 20.68
CA GLN A 343 3.82 -18.21 19.33
C GLN A 343 2.42 -17.83 18.84
N LEU A 344 2.25 -17.82 17.54
CA LEU A 344 0.94 -17.71 16.89
C LEU A 344 0.18 -19.05 17.04
N SER A 345 -1.14 -19.04 16.88
CA SER A 345 -1.90 -20.29 16.83
C SER A 345 -1.43 -21.17 15.66
N PRO A 346 -1.51 -22.51 15.78
CA PRO A 346 -1.08 -23.42 14.71
C PRO A 346 -1.69 -23.10 13.34
N VAL A 347 -2.96 -22.71 13.32
CA VAL A 347 -3.68 -22.32 12.09
C VAL A 347 -3.03 -21.09 11.44
N VAL A 348 -2.71 -20.06 12.22
CA VAL A 348 -2.06 -18.84 11.69
C VAL A 348 -0.62 -19.13 11.27
N GLN A 349 0.10 -19.98 12.01
CA GLN A 349 1.46 -20.41 11.64
C GLN A 349 1.47 -21.09 10.27
N GLU A 350 0.62 -22.10 10.08
CA GLU A 350 0.53 -22.85 8.82
C GLU A 350 0.07 -21.97 7.65
N PHE A 351 -0.89 -21.08 7.90
CA PHE A 351 -1.29 -20.13 6.88
C PHE A 351 -0.13 -19.21 6.44
N LEU A 352 0.63 -18.65 7.40
CA LEU A 352 1.80 -17.83 7.08
C LEU A 352 2.90 -18.65 6.38
N ARG A 353 3.17 -19.91 6.81
CA ARG A 353 4.11 -20.79 6.12
C ARG A 353 3.70 -21.04 4.67
N LEU A 354 2.42 -21.27 4.42
CA LEU A 354 1.90 -21.47 3.07
C LEU A 354 2.10 -20.23 2.21
N ILE A 355 1.66 -19.06 2.67
CA ILE A 355 1.74 -17.84 1.85
C ILE A 355 3.19 -17.36 1.63
N LEU A 356 4.10 -17.66 2.55
CA LEU A 356 5.54 -17.39 2.44
C LEU A 356 6.32 -18.50 1.69
N SER A 357 5.68 -19.60 1.33
CA SER A 357 6.30 -20.66 0.54
C SER A 357 6.31 -20.35 -0.96
N ARG A 358 7.01 -21.18 -1.74
CA ARG A 358 6.95 -21.15 -3.21
C ARG A 358 5.51 -21.22 -3.75
N ARG A 359 4.62 -21.96 -3.08
CA ARG A 359 3.20 -22.09 -3.44
C ARG A 359 2.48 -20.75 -3.30
N GLY A 360 2.56 -20.12 -2.12
CA GLY A 360 1.92 -18.83 -1.87
C GLY A 360 2.50 -17.70 -2.73
N GLN A 361 3.81 -17.68 -2.97
CA GLN A 361 4.43 -16.69 -3.85
C GLN A 361 4.12 -16.94 -5.33
N ARG A 362 3.82 -18.18 -5.72
CA ARG A 362 3.27 -18.50 -7.05
C ARG A 362 1.85 -17.94 -7.22
N ASP A 363 1.04 -17.95 -6.16
CA ASP A 363 -0.28 -17.32 -6.18
C ASP A 363 -0.17 -15.80 -6.35
N VAL A 364 0.79 -15.13 -5.69
CA VAL A 364 1.13 -13.72 -5.95
C VAL A 364 1.47 -13.50 -7.42
N ARG A 365 2.35 -14.31 -7.99
CA ARG A 365 2.73 -14.22 -9.41
C ARG A 365 1.56 -14.44 -10.36
N ARG A 366 0.71 -15.43 -10.08
CA ARG A 366 -0.47 -15.77 -10.92
C ARG A 366 -1.51 -14.65 -10.94
N GLN A 367 -1.62 -13.92 -9.86
CA GLN A 367 -2.50 -12.77 -9.76
C GLN A 367 -2.05 -11.62 -10.70
N GLY A 368 -0.78 -11.58 -11.08
CA GLY A 368 -0.26 -10.73 -12.16
C GLY A 368 -0.02 -9.26 -11.80
N VAL A 369 -0.36 -8.84 -10.58
CA VAL A 369 -0.33 -7.43 -10.16
C VAL A 369 0.81 -7.18 -9.18
N PHE A 370 0.87 -7.97 -8.12
CA PHE A 370 1.82 -7.80 -7.03
C PHE A 370 3.15 -8.52 -7.32
N VAL A 371 4.21 -8.03 -6.70
CA VAL A 371 5.55 -8.57 -6.87
C VAL A 371 5.81 -9.67 -5.82
N PRO A 372 6.09 -10.92 -6.24
CA PRO A 372 6.44 -11.98 -5.30
C PRO A 372 7.71 -11.65 -4.52
N LEU A 373 7.77 -12.05 -3.26
CA LEU A 373 8.97 -11.96 -2.44
C LEU A 373 10.08 -12.87 -2.99
N ARG A 374 11.32 -12.44 -2.79
CA ARG A 374 12.52 -13.24 -3.02
C ARG A 374 12.83 -14.09 -1.79
N GLU A 375 13.62 -15.14 -1.98
CA GLU A 375 13.98 -16.09 -0.91
C GLU A 375 14.48 -15.38 0.36
N PHE A 376 15.39 -14.43 0.24
CA PHE A 376 15.91 -13.71 1.42
C PHE A 376 14.84 -12.88 2.13
N GLN A 377 13.85 -12.33 1.40
CA GLN A 377 12.72 -11.60 1.98
C GLN A 377 11.78 -12.56 2.71
N VAL A 378 11.51 -13.72 2.12
CA VAL A 378 10.72 -14.80 2.74
C VAL A 378 11.39 -15.28 4.03
N ARG A 379 12.70 -15.52 4.01
CA ARG A 379 13.46 -15.92 5.21
C ARG A 379 13.35 -14.87 6.31
N ALA A 380 13.52 -13.59 5.97
CA ALA A 380 13.35 -12.50 6.93
C ALA A 380 11.90 -12.42 7.47
N ALA A 381 10.90 -12.69 6.63
CA ALA A 381 9.49 -12.73 7.04
C ALA A 381 9.19 -13.90 7.99
N LEU A 382 9.70 -15.10 7.69
CA LEU A 382 9.57 -16.28 8.56
C LEU A 382 10.24 -16.04 9.91
N HIS A 383 11.45 -15.49 9.93
CA HIS A 383 12.14 -15.11 11.17
C HIS A 383 11.31 -14.09 11.97
N ARG A 384 10.76 -13.09 11.31
CA ARG A 384 9.88 -12.10 11.95
C ARG A 384 8.63 -12.72 12.56
N ALA A 385 8.08 -13.75 11.94
CA ALA A 385 6.93 -14.53 12.41
C ALA A 385 7.32 -15.60 13.43
N ARG A 386 8.60 -15.81 13.72
CA ARG A 386 9.16 -16.91 14.52
C ARG A 386 8.80 -18.29 13.97
N LEU A 387 8.88 -18.44 12.66
CA LEU A 387 8.54 -19.67 11.93
C LEU A 387 9.75 -20.31 11.24
N ASP A 388 10.96 -19.81 11.51
CA ASP A 388 12.22 -20.28 10.93
C ASP A 388 12.76 -21.57 11.55
N ASN A 389 12.28 -21.97 12.74
CA ASN A 389 12.74 -23.15 13.48
C ASN A 389 12.04 -24.47 13.08
N GLY A 390 11.50 -24.58 11.88
CA GLY A 390 10.75 -25.73 11.39
C GLY A 390 11.25 -26.20 10.02
N GLY A 391 12.55 -26.47 9.92
CA GLY A 391 13.15 -27.06 8.74
C GLY A 391 14.22 -28.03 9.14
#